data_de1776743f4df7503555ae0a514f2461
#
_entry.id   de1776743f4df7503555ae0a514f2461
#
_cell.length_a   1.000
_cell.length_b   1.000
_cell.length_c   1.000
_cell.angle_alpha   90.00
_cell.angle_beta   90.00
_cell.angle_gamma   90.00
#
_symmetry.space_group_name_H-M   'P 1'
#
loop_
_entity.id
_entity.type
_entity.pdbx_description
1 polymer ?
#
loop_
_entity_poly.entity_id
_entity_poly.type
_entity_poly.pdbx_seq_one_letter_code
_entity_poly.pdbx_strand_id
1 'polypeptide(L)' 'MQVIIDRLEGEYAVVELPDRKTVNLPRVLIPNGREGDVVTICIDDEETQRRKAEVRRLMDQVFRNKE' A
#
# COMPACT_ATOMS: atom_id res chain seq x y z
N MET A 1 -7.02 7.82 -3.06
CA MET A 1 -7.04 8.75 -1.92
C MET A 1 -5.72 9.50 -1.83
N GLN A 2 -5.78 10.81 -1.65
CA GLN A 2 -4.57 11.62 -1.42
C GLN A 2 -4.52 12.05 0.04
N VAL A 3 -3.33 11.96 0.62
CA VAL A 3 -3.06 12.42 1.99
C VAL A 3 -1.85 13.34 1.95
N ILE A 4 -1.75 14.23 2.94
CA ILE A 4 -0.66 15.19 3.02
C ILE A 4 0.15 14.87 4.27
N ILE A 5 1.47 14.79 4.13
CA ILE A 5 2.35 14.58 5.28
C ILE A 5 2.40 15.88 6.08
N ASP A 6 1.82 15.88 7.28
CA ASP A 6 1.84 17.02 8.18
C ASP A 6 3.19 17.15 8.86
N ARG A 7 3.67 16.06 9.43
CA ARG A 7 4.97 16.01 10.10
C ARG A 7 5.46 14.56 10.21
N LEU A 8 6.73 14.43 10.54
CA LEU A 8 7.36 13.13 10.79
C LEU A 8 7.61 13.00 12.29
N GLU A 9 7.19 11.89 12.87
CA GLU A 9 7.39 11.59 14.29
C GLU A 9 7.95 10.17 14.43
N GLY A 10 9.25 10.07 14.74
CA GLY A 10 9.91 8.78 14.90
C GLY A 10 9.80 7.95 13.63
N GLU A 11 9.21 6.77 13.75
CA GLU A 11 9.02 5.83 12.63
C GLU A 11 7.73 6.07 11.87
N TYR A 12 6.98 7.12 12.21
CA TYR A 12 5.68 7.40 11.61
C TYR A 12 5.66 8.76 10.93
N ALA A 13 4.87 8.83 9.89
CA ALA A 13 4.48 10.09 9.28
C ALA A 13 3.04 10.38 9.71
N VAL A 14 2.82 11.54 10.31
CA VAL A 14 1.46 11.98 10.62
C VAL A 14 0.89 12.58 9.35
N VAL A 15 -0.13 11.94 8.78
CA VAL A 15 -0.73 12.37 7.51
C VAL A 15 -2.14 12.88 7.73
N GLU A 16 -2.50 13.90 6.97
CA GLU A 16 -3.84 14.48 7.00
C GLU A 16 -4.67 13.86 5.87
N LEU A 17 -5.84 13.34 6.24
CA LEU A 17 -6.81 12.77 5.32
C LEU A 17 -7.65 13.87 4.67
N PRO A 18 -8.39 13.56 3.58
CA PRO A 18 -9.28 14.54 2.94
C PRO A 18 -10.32 15.15 3.88
N ASP A 19 -10.73 14.44 4.93
CA ASP A 19 -11.68 14.93 5.93
C ASP A 19 -11.00 15.72 7.05
N ARG A 20 -9.70 16.04 6.91
CA ARG A 20 -8.87 16.77 7.85
C ARG A 20 -8.51 16.03 9.14
N LYS A 21 -8.88 14.77 9.25
CA LYS A 21 -8.39 13.92 10.35
C LYS A 21 -6.96 13.52 10.07
N THR A 22 -6.19 13.28 11.12
CA THR A 22 -4.81 12.83 11.00
C THR A 22 -4.68 11.38 11.46
N VAL A 23 -3.82 10.64 10.77
CA VAL A 23 -3.49 9.26 11.13
C VAL A 23 -1.98 9.06 11.01
N ASN A 24 -1.49 8.05 11.69
CA ASN A 24 -0.08 7.69 11.63
C ASN A 24 0.14 6.67 10.52
N LEU A 25 1.04 6.99 9.60
CA LEU A 25 1.44 6.10 8.52
C LEU A 25 2.90 5.69 8.75
N PRO A 26 3.22 4.39 8.80
CA PRO A 26 4.61 3.97 8.96
C PRO A 26 5.50 4.52 7.85
N ARG A 27 6.61 5.13 8.23
CA ARG A 27 7.53 5.76 7.27
C ARG A 27 8.15 4.77 6.29
N VAL A 28 8.22 3.50 6.66
CA VAL A 28 8.74 2.45 5.79
C VAL A 28 7.92 2.29 4.50
N LEU A 29 6.64 2.67 4.53
CA LEU A 29 5.77 2.62 3.35
C LEU A 29 6.00 3.80 2.39
N ILE A 30 6.63 4.87 2.88
CA ILE A 30 6.92 6.07 2.10
C ILE A 30 8.36 6.54 2.39
N PRO A 31 9.37 5.73 2.00
CA PRO A 31 10.75 5.95 2.47
C PRO A 31 11.35 7.30 2.13
N ASN A 32 10.87 7.96 1.09
CA ASN A 32 11.37 9.28 0.69
C ASN A 32 10.39 10.42 1.04
N GLY A 33 9.36 10.12 1.83
CA GLY A 33 8.35 11.11 2.18
C GLY A 33 8.88 12.18 3.13
N ARG A 34 8.49 13.43 2.88
CA ARG A 34 8.87 14.59 3.67
C ARG A 34 7.64 15.41 4.01
N GLU A 35 7.79 16.27 5.00
CA GLU A 35 6.76 17.24 5.40
C GLU A 35 6.24 18.02 4.19
N GLY A 36 4.94 18.13 4.07
CA GLY A 36 4.30 18.85 2.98
C GLY A 36 4.06 18.03 1.72
N ASP A 37 4.63 16.83 1.61
CA ASP A 37 4.43 15.98 0.44
C ASP A 37 3.00 15.46 0.38
N VAL A 38 2.48 15.36 -0.84
CA VAL A 38 1.19 14.72 -1.11
C VAL A 38 1.46 13.27 -1.52
N VAL A 39 0.84 12.33 -0.80
CA VAL A 39 0.98 10.91 -1.07
C VAL A 39 -0.33 10.37 -1.62
N THR A 40 -0.26 9.69 -2.75
CA THR A 40 -1.42 9.03 -3.35
C THR A 40 -1.45 7.56 -2.92
N ILE A 41 -2.55 7.15 -2.33
CA ILE A 41 -2.76 5.75 -1.90
C ILE A 41 -3.92 5.20 -2.69
N CYS A 42 -3.67 4.11 -3.41
CA CYS A 42 -4.71 3.46 -4.22
C CYS A 42 -4.46 1.96 -4.26
N ILE A 43 -5.53 1.22 -4.54
CA ILE A 43 -5.44 -0.22 -4.77
C ILE A 43 -5.14 -0.42 -6.24
N ASP A 44 -4.09 -1.18 -6.54
CA ASP A 44 -3.73 -1.52 -7.91
C ASP A 44 -4.51 -2.76 -8.32
N ASP A 45 -5.65 -2.55 -8.99
CA ASP A 45 -6.55 -3.63 -9.38
C ASP A 45 -5.92 -4.55 -10.43
N GLU A 46 -5.17 -3.99 -11.35
CA GLU A 46 -4.51 -4.79 -12.41
C GLU A 46 -3.49 -5.74 -11.80
N GLU A 47 -2.63 -5.23 -10.94
CA GLU A 47 -1.63 -6.05 -10.26
C GLU A 47 -2.28 -7.06 -9.33
N THR A 48 -3.36 -6.68 -8.66
CA THR A 48 -4.14 -7.58 -7.81
C THR A 48 -4.65 -8.78 -8.62
N GLN A 49 -5.23 -8.54 -9.78
CA GLN A 49 -5.73 -9.60 -10.65
C GLN A 49 -4.62 -10.48 -11.19
N ARG A 50 -3.51 -9.86 -11.54
CA ARG A 50 -2.32 -10.58 -12.03
C ARG A 50 -1.78 -11.54 -10.97
N ARG A 51 -1.67 -11.10 -9.74
CA ARG A 51 -1.21 -11.93 -8.63
C ARG A 51 -2.18 -13.06 -8.30
N LYS A 52 -3.48 -12.78 -8.34
CA LYS A 52 -4.51 -13.80 -8.12
C LYS A 52 -4.47 -14.88 -9.20
N ALA A 53 -4.28 -14.49 -10.45
CA ALA A 53 -4.16 -15.43 -11.56
C ALA A 53 -2.92 -16.31 -11.40
N GLU A 54 -1.80 -15.74 -10.96
CA GLU A 54 -0.56 -16.48 -10.72
C GLU A 54 -0.70 -17.50 -9.60
N VAL A 55 -1.30 -17.11 -8.48
CA VAL A 55 -1.57 -18.03 -7.36
C VAL A 55 -2.47 -19.17 -7.83
N ARG A 56 -3.50 -18.88 -8.61
CA ARG A 56 -4.41 -19.89 -9.15
C ARG A 56 -3.66 -20.89 -10.04
N ARG A 57 -2.76 -20.39 -10.87
CA ARG A 57 -1.94 -21.23 -11.76
C ARG A 57 -1.03 -22.16 -10.96
N LEU A 58 -0.40 -21.64 -9.91
CA LEU A 58 0.46 -22.43 -9.04
C LEU A 58 -0.34 -23.51 -8.30
N MET A 59 -1.53 -23.19 -7.83
CA MET A 59 -2.40 -24.17 -7.18
C MET A 59 -2.86 -25.27 -8.14
N ASP A 60 -3.20 -24.92 -9.37
CA ASP A 60 -3.55 -25.88 -10.39
C ASP A 60 -2.41 -26.87 -10.68
N GLN A 61 -1.17 -26.38 -10.73
CA GLN A 61 0.01 -27.23 -10.92
C GLN A 61 0.22 -28.20 -9.77
N VAL A 62 0.02 -27.73 -8.54
CA VAL A 62 0.13 -28.58 -7.35
C VAL A 62 -0.94 -29.69 -7.37
N PHE A 63 -2.17 -29.36 -7.74
CA PHE A 63 -3.25 -30.35 -7.84
C PHE A 63 -3.02 -31.35 -8.97
N ARG A 64 -2.44 -30.95 -10.07
CA ARG A 64 -2.11 -31.84 -11.20
C ARG A 64 -0.99 -32.79 -10.88
N ASN A 65 -0.06 -32.39 -10.02
CA ASN A 65 1.11 -33.20 -9.67
C ASN A 65 0.85 -34.19 -8.53
N LYS A 66 -0.36 -34.25 -8.03
CA LYS A 66 -0.75 -35.16 -6.93
C LYS A 66 -1.19 -36.55 -7.38
N GLU A 67 -1.15 -36.86 -8.62
CA GLU A 67 -1.49 -38.19 -9.11
C GLU A 67 -0.33 -39.16 -9.09
#